data_a7a9e3b05e29d3713bb47b07af9a7453
#
_entry.id   a7a9e3b05e29d3713bb47b07af9a7453
#
_cell.length_a   1.000
_cell.length_b   1.000
_cell.length_c   1.000
_cell.angle_alpha   90.00
_cell.angle_beta   90.00
_cell.angle_gamma   90.00
#
_symmetry.space_group_name_H-M   'P 1'
#
loop_
_entity.id
_entity.type
_entity.pdbx_description
1 polymer ?
#
loop_
_entity_poly.entity_id
_entity_poly.type
_entity_poly.pdbx_seq_one_letter_code
_entity_poly.pdbx_strand_id
1 'polypeptide(L)'
;MTNAISTKKKMLQAQLDQLIVDYESLYQQLNYTQNQADRNQLKRRAEDVFHEMERVEVQLNQCQSSHTTYNDYYKNWEKHLPQINYSQASKLFNRIFDHFGKKGGAVFFLLQNCHPMGGKWCMEKIKASLKDKGVWSPRAVGFAAWEKPNPTDFIQRLGTSFNLEDNTSSVEVATQRLIDKIYNSLQIDSTVFLEIRLFSLDSKSDFLAWLIHQFWVPLISRLRLIRQELPLVKFVAVMVVETEMPQTCRSPDLFCQGGKLSPQKIIELKLGNWTEKEIRTWLYRYSGLATPHVGRTPREIEQMSRMVYQVSQGRPIDVYSYLMNELTRVFG
;
A
#
# COMPACT_ATOMS: atom_id res chain seq x y z
N MET A 1 13.60 1.07 32.76
CA MET A 1 13.18 -0.28 32.32
C MET A 1 12.52 -0.32 30.95
N THR A 2 11.72 0.66 30.55
CA THR A 2 10.99 0.72 29.25
C THR A 2 11.89 0.66 28.00
N ASN A 3 13.07 1.25 28.03
CA ASN A 3 13.99 1.25 26.87
C ASN A 3 14.60 -0.14 26.56
N ALA A 4 14.93 -0.92 27.59
CA ALA A 4 15.53 -2.26 27.41
C ALA A 4 14.55 -3.25 26.79
N ILE A 5 13.26 -3.21 27.18
CA ILE A 5 12.19 -4.05 26.63
C ILE A 5 11.93 -3.67 25.18
N SER A 6 11.89 -2.38 24.86
CA SER A 6 11.71 -1.90 23.49
C SER A 6 12.86 -2.31 22.57
N THR A 7 14.10 -2.24 23.06
CA THR A 7 15.30 -2.68 22.32
C THR A 7 15.28 -4.18 22.10
N LYS A 8 14.99 -4.98 23.14
CA LYS A 8 14.87 -6.43 23.05
C LYS A 8 13.80 -6.85 22.04
N LYS A 9 12.65 -6.17 22.05
CA LYS A 9 11.56 -6.40 21.08
C LYS A 9 12.01 -6.15 19.64
N LYS A 10 12.72 -5.04 19.38
CA LYS A 10 13.26 -4.74 18.03
C LYS A 10 14.27 -5.80 17.57
N MET A 11 15.14 -6.26 18.45
CA MET A 11 16.12 -7.32 18.12
C MET A 11 15.43 -8.64 17.79
N LEU A 12 14.44 -9.06 18.59
CA LEU A 12 13.68 -10.28 18.35
C LEU A 12 12.86 -10.19 17.05
N GLN A 13 12.30 -9.03 16.74
CA GLN A 13 11.58 -8.82 15.48
C GLN A 13 12.54 -8.93 14.28
N ALA A 14 13.72 -8.32 14.34
CA ALA A 14 14.73 -8.41 13.28
C ALA A 14 15.22 -9.85 13.08
N GLN A 15 15.40 -10.60 14.19
CA GLN A 15 15.76 -12.02 14.15
C GLN A 15 14.66 -12.86 13.49
N LEU A 16 13.40 -12.62 13.83
CA LEU A 16 12.26 -13.31 13.22
C LEU A 16 12.17 -13.02 11.71
N ASP A 17 12.35 -11.78 11.31
CA ASP A 17 12.33 -11.38 9.89
C ASP A 17 13.45 -12.07 9.10
N GLN A 18 14.65 -12.23 9.66
CA GLN A 18 15.74 -12.96 9.03
C GLN A 18 15.45 -14.45 8.90
N LEU A 19 14.95 -15.09 9.96
CA LEU A 19 14.58 -16.51 9.93
C LEU A 19 13.50 -16.81 8.89
N ILE A 20 12.55 -15.89 8.67
CA ILE A 20 11.54 -16.02 7.63
C ILE A 20 12.19 -16.01 6.23
N VAL A 21 13.16 -15.11 5.99
CA VAL A 21 13.92 -15.06 4.72
C VAL A 21 14.68 -16.37 4.50
N ASP A 22 15.34 -16.87 5.54
CA ASP A 22 16.11 -18.11 5.49
C ASP A 22 15.21 -19.32 5.21
N TYR A 23 14.05 -19.39 5.88
CA TYR A 23 13.04 -20.43 5.63
C TYR A 23 12.53 -20.39 4.18
N GLU A 24 12.20 -19.20 3.67
CA GLU A 24 11.76 -19.02 2.29
C GLU A 24 12.84 -19.46 1.27
N SER A 25 14.10 -19.15 1.56
CA SER A 25 15.24 -19.55 0.73
C SER A 25 15.38 -21.09 0.68
N LEU A 26 15.31 -21.75 1.83
CA LEU A 26 15.36 -23.22 1.93
C LEU A 26 14.20 -23.87 1.18
N TYR A 27 13.00 -23.29 1.26
CA TYR A 27 11.83 -23.80 0.54
C TYR A 27 11.94 -23.62 -0.99
N GLN A 28 12.58 -22.56 -1.45
CA GLN A 28 12.89 -22.39 -2.87
C GLN A 28 13.90 -23.45 -3.33
N GLN A 29 14.97 -23.69 -2.58
CA GLN A 29 15.95 -24.73 -2.90
C GLN A 29 15.31 -26.12 -2.95
N LEU A 30 14.37 -26.41 -2.04
CA LEU A 30 13.60 -27.66 -2.02
C LEU A 30 12.81 -27.92 -3.31
N ASN A 31 12.28 -26.86 -3.91
CA ASN A 31 11.49 -26.96 -5.16
C ASN A 31 12.36 -27.23 -6.40
N TYR A 32 13.65 -26.83 -6.36
CA TYR A 32 14.58 -27.02 -7.48
C TYR A 32 15.48 -28.25 -7.32
N THR A 33 15.52 -28.86 -6.12
CA THR A 33 16.41 -30.00 -5.83
C THR A 33 15.75 -31.30 -6.27
N GLN A 34 16.38 -32.01 -7.23
CA GLN A 34 15.90 -33.31 -7.74
C GLN A 34 16.41 -34.50 -6.92
N ASN A 35 17.57 -34.37 -6.27
CA ASN A 35 18.17 -35.43 -5.47
C ASN A 35 17.40 -35.60 -4.15
N GLN A 36 16.95 -36.84 -3.87
CA GLN A 36 16.16 -37.18 -2.70
C GLN A 36 16.93 -37.00 -1.37
N ALA A 37 18.23 -37.24 -1.35
CA ALA A 37 19.06 -37.10 -0.16
C ALA A 37 19.18 -35.60 0.22
N ASP A 38 19.49 -34.76 -0.76
CA ASP A 38 19.60 -33.32 -0.59
C ASP A 38 18.22 -32.69 -0.19
N ARG A 39 17.15 -33.22 -0.78
CA ARG A 39 15.78 -32.84 -0.43
C ARG A 39 15.44 -33.12 1.03
N ASN A 40 15.86 -34.28 1.54
CA ASN A 40 15.64 -34.64 2.94
C ASN A 40 16.48 -33.77 3.88
N GLN A 41 17.70 -33.40 3.47
CA GLN A 41 18.54 -32.49 4.25
C GLN A 41 17.97 -31.08 4.30
N LEU A 42 17.48 -30.55 3.17
CA LEU A 42 16.82 -29.25 3.08
C LEU A 42 15.53 -29.19 3.91
N LYS A 43 14.75 -30.29 3.93
CA LYS A 43 13.56 -30.39 4.79
C LYS A 43 13.90 -30.30 6.25
N ARG A 44 14.90 -31.05 6.72
CA ARG A 44 15.36 -30.97 8.14
C ARG A 44 15.81 -29.55 8.49
N ARG A 45 16.60 -28.92 7.63
CA ARG A 45 17.02 -27.53 7.83
C ARG A 45 15.83 -26.56 7.89
N ALA A 46 14.84 -26.73 7.03
CA ALA A 46 13.63 -25.92 7.07
C ALA A 46 12.83 -26.13 8.37
N GLU A 47 12.75 -27.38 8.87
CA GLU A 47 12.15 -27.70 10.16
C GLU A 47 12.93 -27.06 11.32
N ASP A 48 14.26 -27.09 11.31
CA ASP A 48 15.10 -26.46 12.33
C ASP A 48 14.92 -24.94 12.37
N VAL A 49 14.91 -24.27 11.19
CA VAL A 49 14.65 -22.83 11.10
C VAL A 49 13.25 -22.50 11.56
N PHE A 50 12.28 -23.35 11.25
CA PHE A 50 10.90 -23.16 11.73
C PHE A 50 10.81 -23.24 13.26
N HIS A 51 11.44 -24.23 13.89
CA HIS A 51 11.46 -24.33 15.35
C HIS A 51 12.17 -23.14 16.02
N GLU A 52 13.17 -22.56 15.36
CA GLU A 52 13.82 -21.35 15.87
C GLU A 52 12.88 -20.12 15.71
N MET A 53 12.12 -20.03 14.63
CA MET A 53 11.06 -19.01 14.48
C MET A 53 10.05 -19.09 15.63
N GLU A 54 9.56 -20.30 15.95
CA GLU A 54 8.64 -20.52 17.09
C GLU A 54 9.22 -20.02 18.41
N ARG A 55 10.50 -20.31 18.68
CA ARG A 55 11.17 -19.85 19.91
C ARG A 55 11.28 -18.33 19.98
N VAL A 56 11.62 -17.69 18.89
CA VAL A 56 11.73 -16.22 18.82
C VAL A 56 10.36 -15.58 18.97
N GLU A 57 9.29 -16.14 18.38
CA GLU A 57 7.94 -15.65 18.56
C GLU A 57 7.44 -15.77 20.01
N VAL A 58 7.74 -16.89 20.69
CA VAL A 58 7.41 -17.06 22.11
C VAL A 58 8.10 -15.98 22.95
N GLN A 59 9.38 -15.68 22.67
CA GLN A 59 10.12 -14.63 23.39
C GLN A 59 9.55 -13.23 23.08
N LEU A 60 9.13 -12.98 21.86
CA LEU A 60 8.51 -11.73 21.43
C LEU A 60 7.18 -11.52 22.16
N ASN A 61 6.38 -12.59 22.27
CA ASN A 61 5.10 -12.59 22.98
C ASN A 61 5.29 -12.41 24.50
N GLN A 62 6.32 -13.01 25.10
CA GLN A 62 6.67 -12.77 26.50
C GLN A 62 7.07 -11.30 26.77
N CYS A 63 7.70 -10.63 25.81
CA CYS A 63 7.99 -9.20 25.88
C CYS A 63 6.73 -8.32 25.70
N GLN A 64 5.65 -8.86 25.18
CA GLN A 64 4.37 -8.17 24.98
C GLN A 64 3.33 -8.42 26.08
N SER A 65 3.50 -9.46 26.89
CA SER A 65 2.53 -9.88 27.88
C SER A 65 2.56 -9.04 29.16
N SER A 66 2.08 -7.82 29.04
CA SER A 66 1.33 -7.14 30.08
C SER A 66 -0.04 -6.77 29.49
N HIS A 67 -1.03 -7.65 29.68
CA HIS A 67 -2.46 -7.40 29.47
C HIS A 67 -2.99 -7.20 28.03
N THR A 68 -2.64 -8.07 27.07
CA THR A 68 -3.52 -8.24 25.89
C THR A 68 -4.22 -9.60 25.99
N THR A 69 -5.50 -9.58 26.23
CA THR A 69 -6.35 -10.78 26.23
C THR A 69 -6.35 -11.42 24.84
N TYR A 70 -6.36 -12.77 24.79
CA TYR A 70 -6.46 -13.63 23.58
C TYR A 70 -7.42 -13.10 22.49
N ASN A 71 -8.50 -12.43 22.88
CA ASN A 71 -9.52 -11.84 22.01
C ASN A 71 -9.03 -10.61 21.20
N ASP A 72 -7.95 -9.92 21.60
CA ASP A 72 -7.46 -8.74 20.91
C ASP A 72 -6.54 -9.08 19.73
N TYR A 73 -5.89 -10.25 19.76
CA TYR A 73 -5.06 -10.72 18.65
C TYR A 73 -5.90 -10.99 17.40
N TYR A 74 -7.10 -11.53 17.58
CA TYR A 74 -8.02 -11.96 16.52
C TYR A 74 -8.85 -10.83 15.92
N LYS A 75 -9.13 -9.81 16.70
CA LYS A 75 -9.87 -8.62 16.21
C LYS A 75 -9.00 -7.71 15.32
N ASN A 76 -7.70 -7.94 15.25
CA ASN A 76 -6.75 -7.04 14.60
C ASN A 76 -6.14 -7.56 13.30
N TRP A 77 -6.36 -8.82 12.88
CA TRP A 77 -5.75 -9.33 11.65
C TRP A 77 -6.17 -8.57 10.39
N GLU A 78 -7.38 -8.00 10.34
CA GLU A 78 -7.81 -7.11 9.25
C GLU A 78 -6.89 -5.90 9.08
N LYS A 79 -6.35 -5.38 10.18
CA LYS A 79 -5.39 -4.27 10.15
C LYS A 79 -4.06 -4.66 9.49
N HIS A 80 -3.79 -5.96 9.42
CA HIS A 80 -2.58 -6.49 8.79
C HIS A 80 -2.78 -6.89 7.33
N LEU A 81 -4.00 -6.84 6.79
CA LEU A 81 -4.23 -7.08 5.36
C LEU A 81 -3.42 -6.15 4.45
N PRO A 82 -3.20 -4.86 4.78
CA PRO A 82 -2.29 -4.02 4.00
C PRO A 82 -0.85 -4.53 3.93
N GLN A 83 -0.47 -5.47 4.79
CA GLN A 83 0.86 -6.10 4.75
C GLN A 83 0.98 -7.18 3.68
N ILE A 84 -0.13 -7.67 3.11
CA ILE A 84 -0.06 -8.52 1.91
C ILE A 84 0.58 -7.71 0.79
N ASN A 85 1.57 -8.30 0.18
CA ASN A 85 2.45 -7.58 -0.72
C ASN A 85 1.86 -7.48 -2.13
N TYR A 86 1.53 -6.27 -2.56
CA TYR A 86 1.35 -5.93 -3.98
C TYR A 86 2.74 -5.76 -4.60
N SER A 87 3.45 -6.86 -4.89
CA SER A 87 4.89 -6.86 -5.17
C SER A 87 5.30 -5.89 -6.28
N GLN A 88 4.54 -5.83 -7.38
CA GLN A 88 4.84 -4.95 -8.51
C GLN A 88 4.59 -3.48 -8.14
N ALA A 89 3.41 -3.17 -7.59
CA ALA A 89 3.07 -1.81 -7.18
C ALA A 89 4.02 -1.31 -6.08
N SER A 90 4.32 -2.18 -5.09
CA SER A 90 5.22 -1.84 -3.98
C SER A 90 6.65 -1.55 -4.43
N LYS A 91 7.20 -2.37 -5.32
CA LYS A 91 8.53 -2.11 -5.90
C LYS A 91 8.59 -0.77 -6.63
N LEU A 92 7.51 -0.44 -7.33
CA LEU A 92 7.46 0.80 -8.10
C LEU A 92 7.37 2.03 -7.19
N PHE A 93 6.40 2.08 -6.27
CA PHE A 93 6.26 3.25 -5.41
C PHE A 93 7.40 3.39 -4.40
N ASN A 94 7.96 2.29 -3.85
CA ASN A 94 9.12 2.37 -2.96
C ASN A 94 10.33 2.97 -3.68
N ARG A 95 10.64 2.53 -4.92
CA ARG A 95 11.71 3.12 -5.71
C ARG A 95 11.54 4.63 -5.92
N ILE A 96 10.31 5.10 -6.14
CA ILE A 96 10.02 6.52 -6.30
C ILE A 96 10.18 7.25 -4.97
N PHE A 97 9.68 6.71 -3.87
CA PHE A 97 9.74 7.34 -2.56
C PHE A 97 11.16 7.38 -1.97
N ASP A 98 11.99 6.37 -2.27
CA ASP A 98 13.41 6.40 -1.91
C ASP A 98 14.16 7.54 -2.61
N HIS A 99 13.77 7.85 -3.86
CA HIS A 99 14.29 9.01 -4.57
C HIS A 99 13.81 10.33 -3.94
N PHE A 100 12.55 10.41 -3.50
CA PHE A 100 11.98 11.59 -2.85
C PHE A 100 12.62 11.88 -1.49
N GLY A 101 13.05 10.86 -0.74
CA GLY A 101 13.71 11.02 0.54
C GLY A 101 14.97 11.88 0.50
N LYS A 102 15.57 12.06 -0.68
CA LYS A 102 16.81 12.83 -0.89
C LYS A 102 16.59 14.24 -1.42
N LYS A 103 15.54 14.47 -2.17
CA LYS A 103 15.37 15.73 -2.94
C LYS A 103 13.93 16.27 -2.98
N GLY A 104 12.99 15.61 -2.31
CA GLY A 104 11.59 15.85 -2.53
C GLY A 104 11.18 15.44 -3.96
N GLY A 105 9.93 15.68 -4.34
CA GLY A 105 9.46 15.32 -5.67
C GLY A 105 7.96 15.32 -5.83
N ALA A 106 7.52 14.85 -7.00
CA ALA A 106 6.10 14.71 -7.29
C ALA A 106 5.83 13.40 -8.05
N VAL A 107 4.68 12.80 -7.76
CA VAL A 107 4.19 11.61 -8.46
C VAL A 107 2.68 11.56 -8.46
N PHE A 108 2.10 11.13 -9.58
CA PHE A 108 0.67 10.89 -9.73
C PHE A 108 0.43 9.42 -10.05
N PHE A 109 -0.20 8.69 -9.14
CA PHE A 109 -0.57 7.29 -9.32
C PHE A 109 -2.02 7.11 -9.72
N LEU A 110 -2.29 6.06 -10.48
CA LEU A 110 -3.63 5.52 -10.72
C LEU A 110 -3.74 4.13 -10.10
N LEU A 111 -4.78 3.93 -9.31
CA LEU A 111 -5.28 2.63 -8.89
C LEU A 111 -6.65 2.42 -9.53
N GLN A 112 -6.81 1.37 -10.33
CA GLN A 112 -8.10 1.06 -10.96
C GLN A 112 -8.62 -0.31 -10.55
N ASN A 113 -9.92 -0.55 -10.78
CA ASN A 113 -10.64 -1.75 -10.36
C ASN A 113 -10.41 -2.05 -8.87
N CYS A 114 -10.56 -0.99 -8.04
CA CYS A 114 -10.02 -0.99 -6.69
C CYS A 114 -10.73 -1.95 -5.75
N HIS A 115 -12.06 -2.06 -5.85
CA HIS A 115 -12.80 -2.91 -4.92
C HIS A 115 -12.41 -4.40 -5.04
N PRO A 116 -12.51 -5.05 -6.22
CA PRO A 116 -12.14 -6.46 -6.36
C PRO A 116 -10.66 -6.73 -6.10
N MET A 117 -9.80 -5.78 -6.45
CA MET A 117 -8.35 -5.90 -6.36
C MET A 117 -7.77 -5.41 -5.03
N GLY A 118 -8.62 -5.09 -4.06
CA GLY A 118 -8.17 -4.65 -2.74
C GLY A 118 -7.40 -3.34 -2.76
N GLY A 119 -7.75 -2.41 -3.64
CA GLY A 119 -7.04 -1.13 -3.81
C GLY A 119 -6.98 -0.31 -2.53
N LYS A 120 -7.98 -0.42 -1.63
CA LYS A 120 -7.94 0.20 -0.30
C LYS A 120 -6.71 -0.23 0.52
N TRP A 121 -6.32 -1.50 0.46
CA TRP A 121 -5.15 -1.99 1.20
C TRP A 121 -3.83 -1.52 0.56
N CYS A 122 -3.78 -1.44 -0.78
CA CYS A 122 -2.64 -0.84 -1.47
C CYS A 122 -2.51 0.65 -1.11
N MET A 123 -3.62 1.38 -1.05
CA MET A 123 -3.67 2.77 -0.62
C MET A 123 -3.13 2.96 0.81
N GLU A 124 -3.57 2.14 1.77
CA GLU A 124 -3.06 2.20 3.15
C GLU A 124 -1.56 1.90 3.21
N LYS A 125 -1.06 1.00 2.38
CA LYS A 125 0.38 0.73 2.28
C LYS A 125 1.16 1.92 1.72
N ILE A 126 0.62 2.62 0.72
CA ILE A 126 1.21 3.86 0.18
C ILE A 126 1.26 4.94 1.27
N LYS A 127 0.14 5.15 1.98
CA LYS A 127 0.05 6.12 3.09
C LYS A 127 1.05 5.80 4.19
N ALA A 128 1.13 4.55 4.63
CA ALA A 128 2.08 4.10 5.65
C ALA A 128 3.53 4.36 5.24
N SER A 129 3.88 4.15 3.96
CA SER A 129 5.23 4.39 3.45
C SER A 129 5.64 5.86 3.44
N LEU A 130 4.68 6.79 3.53
CA LEU A 130 4.91 8.24 3.48
C LEU A 130 4.76 8.93 4.84
N LYS A 131 3.91 8.38 5.73
CA LYS A 131 3.49 9.03 6.98
C LYS A 131 4.65 9.37 7.92
N ASP A 132 5.69 8.56 7.92
CA ASP A 132 6.85 8.72 8.81
C ASP A 132 7.96 9.58 8.18
N LYS A 133 7.68 10.23 7.03
CA LYS A 133 8.69 10.94 6.23
C LYS A 133 8.41 12.47 6.15
N GLY A 134 8.19 13.11 7.29
CA GLY A 134 8.00 14.56 7.38
C GLY A 134 6.59 15.00 7.72
N VAL A 135 6.24 16.26 7.44
CA VAL A 135 4.92 16.83 7.76
C VAL A 135 3.86 16.27 6.83
N TRP A 136 2.95 15.46 7.38
CA TRP A 136 1.91 14.77 6.64
C TRP A 136 0.66 15.61 6.48
N SER A 137 0.29 15.96 5.24
CA SER A 137 -0.89 16.77 4.90
C SER A 137 -1.81 16.01 3.93
N PRO A 138 -2.66 15.09 4.42
CA PRO A 138 -3.58 14.35 3.57
C PRO A 138 -4.79 15.21 3.18
N ARG A 139 -5.21 15.10 1.92
CA ARG A 139 -6.41 15.71 1.36
C ARG A 139 -7.14 14.67 0.52
N ALA A 140 -8.46 14.66 0.59
CA ALA A 140 -9.28 13.73 -0.18
C ALA A 140 -10.39 14.47 -0.93
N VAL A 141 -10.56 14.11 -2.19
CA VAL A 141 -11.68 14.55 -3.02
C VAL A 141 -12.38 13.30 -3.54
N GLY A 142 -13.64 13.14 -3.22
CA GLY A 142 -14.46 12.00 -3.65
C GLY A 142 -15.63 12.45 -4.52
N PHE A 143 -15.97 11.64 -5.51
CA PHE A 143 -17.15 11.76 -6.32
C PHE A 143 -18.00 10.51 -6.14
N ALA A 144 -19.29 10.70 -5.91
CA ALA A 144 -20.23 9.59 -5.78
C ALA A 144 -20.44 8.88 -7.12
N ALA A 145 -21.03 7.67 -7.09
CA ALA A 145 -21.20 6.83 -8.27
C ALA A 145 -22.05 7.49 -9.37
N TRP A 146 -22.95 8.38 -9.01
CA TRP A 146 -23.83 9.11 -9.93
C TRP A 146 -23.29 10.47 -10.37
N GLU A 147 -22.18 10.92 -9.77
CA GLU A 147 -21.57 12.21 -10.10
C GLU A 147 -20.62 12.07 -11.28
N LYS A 148 -20.66 13.04 -12.19
CA LYS A 148 -19.66 13.18 -13.24
C LYS A 148 -18.55 14.10 -12.75
N PRO A 149 -17.32 13.59 -12.62
CA PRO A 149 -16.20 14.43 -12.22
C PRO A 149 -16.03 15.61 -13.19
N ASN A 150 -15.91 16.80 -12.64
CA ASN A 150 -15.66 18.01 -13.40
C ASN A 150 -14.73 18.97 -12.64
N PRO A 151 -14.10 19.93 -13.35
CA PRO A 151 -13.15 20.87 -12.74
C PRO A 151 -13.72 21.68 -11.59
N THR A 152 -14.92 22.21 -11.74
CA THR A 152 -15.55 23.12 -10.75
C THR A 152 -15.75 22.40 -9.42
N ASP A 153 -16.37 21.22 -9.45
CA ASP A 153 -16.61 20.44 -8.24
C ASP A 153 -15.32 19.98 -7.59
N PHE A 154 -14.30 19.63 -8.39
CA PHE A 154 -12.99 19.28 -7.85
C PHE A 154 -12.36 20.43 -7.11
N ILE A 155 -12.33 21.63 -7.72
CA ILE A 155 -11.75 22.84 -7.11
C ILE A 155 -12.49 23.19 -5.84
N GLN A 156 -13.84 23.15 -5.85
CA GLN A 156 -14.66 23.45 -4.69
C GLN A 156 -14.36 22.50 -3.53
N ARG A 157 -14.39 21.17 -3.79
CA ARG A 157 -14.15 20.15 -2.75
C ARG A 157 -12.73 20.22 -2.20
N LEU A 158 -11.73 20.33 -3.07
CA LEU A 158 -10.35 20.45 -2.63
C LEU A 158 -10.11 21.80 -1.96
N GLY A 159 -10.68 22.88 -2.50
CA GLY A 159 -10.56 24.25 -2.00
C GLY A 159 -11.09 24.38 -0.57
N THR A 160 -12.21 23.74 -0.24
CA THR A 160 -12.74 23.69 1.14
C THR A 160 -11.67 23.20 2.14
N SER A 161 -10.85 22.23 1.77
CA SER A 161 -9.80 21.70 2.62
C SER A 161 -8.60 22.66 2.82
N PHE A 162 -8.54 23.73 2.03
CA PHE A 162 -7.55 24.81 2.11
C PHE A 162 -8.15 26.17 2.47
N ASN A 163 -9.41 26.19 2.96
CA ASN A 163 -10.13 27.41 3.30
C ASN A 163 -10.19 28.42 2.12
N LEU A 164 -10.42 27.90 0.92
CA LEU A 164 -10.67 28.71 -0.26
C LEU A 164 -12.14 29.12 -0.26
N GLU A 165 -12.39 30.41 -0.15
CA GLU A 165 -13.75 30.94 -0.23
C GLU A 165 -14.29 30.82 -1.66
N ASP A 166 -15.57 30.47 -1.76
CA ASP A 166 -16.27 30.29 -3.03
C ASP A 166 -16.47 31.65 -3.70
N ASN A 167 -15.68 31.94 -4.70
CA ASN A 167 -15.88 33.13 -5.53
C ASN A 167 -16.21 32.67 -6.96
N THR A 168 -17.19 33.30 -7.58
CA THR A 168 -17.67 33.12 -8.96
C THR A 168 -16.59 33.44 -10.02
N SER A 169 -15.40 32.86 -9.89
CA SER A 169 -14.27 33.02 -10.78
C SER A 169 -14.34 31.98 -11.92
N SER A 170 -13.70 32.26 -13.05
CA SER A 170 -13.49 31.20 -14.05
C SER A 170 -12.70 30.02 -13.45
N VAL A 171 -12.86 28.83 -14.04
CA VAL A 171 -12.17 27.60 -13.60
C VAL A 171 -10.65 27.81 -13.54
N GLU A 172 -10.08 28.55 -14.49
CA GLU A 172 -8.65 28.83 -14.58
C GLU A 172 -8.19 29.68 -13.39
N VAL A 173 -8.90 30.74 -13.07
CA VAL A 173 -8.59 31.63 -11.93
C VAL A 173 -8.76 30.90 -10.62
N ALA A 174 -9.82 30.12 -10.47
CA ALA A 174 -10.06 29.32 -9.28
C ALA A 174 -8.98 28.23 -9.09
N THR A 175 -8.54 27.58 -10.18
CA THR A 175 -7.44 26.61 -10.17
C THR A 175 -6.14 27.26 -9.70
N GLN A 176 -5.81 28.45 -10.23
CA GLN A 176 -4.60 29.16 -9.85
C GLN A 176 -4.61 29.56 -8.37
N ARG A 177 -5.73 30.07 -7.87
CA ARG A 177 -5.91 30.41 -6.45
C ARG A 177 -5.75 29.17 -5.55
N LEU A 178 -6.29 28.03 -5.97
CA LEU A 178 -6.15 26.79 -5.23
C LEU A 178 -4.68 26.35 -5.17
N ILE A 179 -3.95 26.42 -6.27
CA ILE A 179 -2.51 26.13 -6.32
C ILE A 179 -1.76 27.07 -5.37
N ASP A 180 -2.06 28.37 -5.38
CA ASP A 180 -1.43 29.33 -4.49
C ASP A 180 -1.71 29.03 -3.01
N LYS A 181 -2.94 28.65 -2.67
CA LYS A 181 -3.30 28.22 -1.31
C LYS A 181 -2.56 26.96 -0.86
N ILE A 182 -2.41 25.97 -1.76
CA ILE A 182 -1.62 24.76 -1.48
C ILE A 182 -0.18 25.16 -1.16
N TYR A 183 0.44 26.01 -1.98
CA TYR A 183 1.81 26.46 -1.75
C TYR A 183 1.99 27.24 -0.45
N ASN A 184 1.06 28.13 -0.13
CA ASN A 184 1.07 28.91 1.12
C ASN A 184 0.89 28.05 2.37
N SER A 185 0.41 26.82 2.24
CA SER A 185 0.27 25.85 3.34
C SER A 185 1.50 24.96 3.54
N LEU A 186 2.51 25.04 2.67
CA LEU A 186 3.68 24.15 2.72
C LEU A 186 4.63 24.56 3.84
N GLN A 187 5.27 23.55 4.40
CA GLN A 187 6.39 23.66 5.34
C GLN A 187 7.56 22.82 4.82
N ILE A 188 8.73 23.01 5.40
CA ILE A 188 9.90 22.16 5.10
C ILE A 188 9.52 20.69 5.32
N ASP A 189 9.91 19.83 4.38
CA ASP A 189 9.63 18.38 4.38
C ASP A 189 8.13 18.02 4.38
N SER A 190 7.25 18.93 3.91
CA SER A 190 5.82 18.64 3.75
C SER A 190 5.59 17.54 2.71
N THR A 191 4.72 16.60 3.04
CA THR A 191 4.14 15.65 2.10
C THR A 191 2.67 15.98 1.90
N VAL A 192 2.32 16.61 0.78
CA VAL A 192 0.93 16.80 0.36
C VAL A 192 0.47 15.53 -0.33
N PHE A 193 -0.44 14.82 0.32
CA PHE A 193 -1.02 13.60 -0.20
C PHE A 193 -2.45 13.87 -0.67
N LEU A 194 -2.66 13.79 -1.98
CA LEU A 194 -3.97 14.03 -2.60
C LEU A 194 -4.60 12.70 -3.02
N GLU A 195 -5.68 12.32 -2.38
CA GLU A 195 -6.50 11.17 -2.72
C GLU A 195 -7.71 11.62 -3.54
N ILE A 196 -7.83 11.14 -4.79
CA ILE A 196 -8.92 11.46 -5.69
C ILE A 196 -9.71 10.17 -5.92
N ARG A 197 -10.95 10.12 -5.43
CA ARG A 197 -11.82 8.92 -5.56
C ARG A 197 -12.89 9.16 -6.60
N LEU A 198 -12.91 8.28 -7.60
CA LEU A 198 -13.88 8.27 -8.69
C LEU A 198 -14.52 6.89 -8.75
N PHE A 199 -15.82 6.84 -9.00
CA PHE A 199 -16.45 5.55 -9.27
C PHE A 199 -16.07 5.05 -10.67
N SER A 200 -16.22 5.89 -11.68
CA SER A 200 -15.84 5.59 -13.07
C SER A 200 -15.31 6.84 -13.77
N LEU A 201 -14.62 6.64 -14.88
CA LEU A 201 -14.26 7.70 -15.82
C LEU A 201 -14.98 7.47 -17.13
N ASP A 202 -15.68 8.50 -17.59
CA ASP A 202 -16.31 8.51 -18.91
C ASP A 202 -15.21 8.75 -19.97
N SER A 203 -15.27 7.99 -21.07
CA SER A 203 -14.33 8.13 -22.20
C SER A 203 -14.39 9.49 -22.90
N LYS A 204 -15.50 10.22 -22.71
CA LYS A 204 -15.71 11.57 -23.27
C LYS A 204 -15.41 12.69 -22.29
N SER A 205 -14.95 12.38 -21.09
CA SER A 205 -14.70 13.39 -20.07
C SER A 205 -13.34 14.05 -20.28
N ASP A 206 -13.34 15.37 -20.42
CA ASP A 206 -12.12 16.19 -20.44
C ASP A 206 -11.51 16.40 -19.06
N PHE A 207 -12.16 15.87 -18.01
CA PHE A 207 -11.74 16.05 -16.62
C PHE A 207 -10.31 15.57 -16.38
N LEU A 208 -9.94 14.40 -16.93
CA LEU A 208 -8.60 13.85 -16.74
C LEU A 208 -7.52 14.71 -17.41
N ALA A 209 -7.81 15.20 -18.62
CA ALA A 209 -6.92 16.11 -19.34
C ALA A 209 -6.74 17.42 -18.57
N TRP A 210 -7.85 18.02 -18.09
CA TRP A 210 -7.82 19.20 -17.24
C TRP A 210 -7.04 18.94 -15.95
N LEU A 211 -7.30 17.83 -15.26
CA LEU A 211 -6.65 17.47 -13.98
C LEU A 211 -5.13 17.40 -14.12
N ILE A 212 -4.65 16.86 -15.24
CA ILE A 212 -3.21 16.75 -15.48
C ILE A 212 -2.65 18.06 -16.00
N HIS A 213 -3.20 18.66 -17.06
CA HIS A 213 -2.59 19.79 -17.75
C HIS A 213 -2.83 21.12 -17.06
N GLN A 214 -4.00 21.31 -16.45
CA GLN A 214 -4.37 22.61 -15.87
C GLN A 214 -4.22 22.67 -14.35
N PHE A 215 -4.23 21.52 -13.65
CA PHE A 215 -4.03 21.49 -12.21
C PHE A 215 -2.69 20.86 -11.82
N TRP A 216 -2.44 19.59 -12.15
CA TRP A 216 -1.27 18.85 -11.65
C TRP A 216 0.06 19.39 -12.17
N VAL A 217 0.19 19.55 -13.48
CA VAL A 217 1.45 20.04 -14.08
C VAL A 217 1.79 21.46 -13.61
N PRO A 218 0.87 22.45 -13.58
CA PRO A 218 1.12 23.74 -12.97
C PRO A 218 1.49 23.65 -11.50
N LEU A 219 0.79 22.81 -10.72
CA LEU A 219 1.10 22.58 -9.31
C LEU A 219 2.56 22.15 -9.13
N ILE A 220 3.02 21.11 -9.82
CA ILE A 220 4.36 20.55 -9.61
C ILE A 220 5.48 21.40 -10.29
N SER A 221 5.15 22.20 -11.27
CA SER A 221 6.15 23.05 -11.95
C SER A 221 6.79 24.07 -11.00
N ARG A 222 6.04 24.53 -10.00
CA ARG A 222 6.56 25.46 -8.98
C ARG A 222 7.52 24.81 -7.98
N LEU A 223 7.51 23.46 -7.84
CA LEU A 223 8.43 22.78 -6.91
C LEU A 223 9.91 23.13 -7.17
N ARG A 224 10.26 23.37 -8.43
CA ARG A 224 11.64 23.74 -8.77
C ARG A 224 12.04 25.09 -8.23
N LEU A 225 11.08 26.02 -8.13
CA LEU A 225 11.31 27.39 -7.66
C LEU A 225 11.47 27.43 -6.14
N ILE A 226 10.66 26.65 -5.43
CA ILE A 226 10.62 26.69 -3.95
C ILE A 226 11.63 25.75 -3.28
N ARG A 227 12.33 24.90 -4.03
CA ARG A 227 13.28 23.91 -3.45
C ARG A 227 14.40 24.49 -2.61
N GLN A 228 14.77 25.73 -2.85
CA GLN A 228 15.79 26.43 -2.04
C GLN A 228 15.22 26.85 -0.68
N GLU A 229 13.95 27.27 -0.63
CA GLU A 229 13.27 27.73 0.58
C GLU A 229 12.61 26.60 1.34
N LEU A 230 12.00 25.64 0.62
CA LEU A 230 11.26 24.51 1.16
C LEU A 230 11.83 23.18 0.63
N PRO A 231 12.98 22.71 1.14
CA PRO A 231 13.56 21.46 0.74
C PRO A 231 12.69 20.28 1.14
N LEU A 232 12.83 19.19 0.40
CA LEU A 232 12.20 17.88 0.65
C LEU A 232 10.66 17.86 0.54
N VAL A 233 10.04 18.91 0.01
CA VAL A 233 8.58 18.91 -0.24
C VAL A 233 8.22 17.83 -1.25
N LYS A 234 7.15 17.10 -0.96
CA LYS A 234 6.64 15.98 -1.76
C LYS A 234 5.17 16.22 -2.12
N PHE A 235 4.83 16.04 -3.39
CA PHE A 235 3.46 15.97 -3.87
C PHE A 235 3.16 14.55 -4.34
N VAL A 236 2.24 13.88 -3.69
CA VAL A 236 1.81 12.52 -4.05
C VAL A 236 0.31 12.56 -4.31
N ALA A 237 -0.10 12.40 -5.55
CA ALA A 237 -1.50 12.22 -5.91
C ALA A 237 -1.77 10.74 -6.19
N VAL A 238 -2.89 10.23 -5.70
CA VAL A 238 -3.38 8.89 -6.01
C VAL A 238 -4.83 9.00 -6.44
N MET A 239 -5.10 8.72 -7.71
CA MET A 239 -6.44 8.59 -8.24
C MET A 239 -6.89 7.14 -8.11
N VAL A 240 -8.01 6.96 -7.43
CA VAL A 240 -8.65 5.66 -7.20
C VAL A 240 -9.89 5.60 -8.08
N VAL A 241 -9.96 4.60 -8.96
CA VAL A 241 -11.12 4.36 -9.83
C VAL A 241 -11.68 2.99 -9.50
N GLU A 242 -12.97 2.93 -9.13
CA GLU A 242 -13.60 1.68 -8.70
C GLU A 242 -13.85 0.70 -9.85
N THR A 243 -14.01 1.21 -11.06
CA THR A 243 -14.19 0.41 -12.28
C THR A 243 -12.89 0.34 -13.10
N GLU A 244 -12.86 -0.50 -14.10
CA GLU A 244 -11.81 -0.48 -15.10
C GLU A 244 -11.95 0.74 -15.99
N MET A 245 -10.85 1.46 -16.18
CA MET A 245 -10.83 2.66 -17.00
C MET A 245 -10.81 2.31 -18.50
N PRO A 246 -11.64 2.96 -19.34
CA PRO A 246 -11.63 2.75 -20.77
C PRO A 246 -10.24 3.00 -21.39
N GLN A 247 -9.87 2.19 -22.37
CA GLN A 247 -8.58 2.36 -23.07
C GLN A 247 -8.48 3.72 -23.78
N THR A 248 -9.61 4.29 -24.22
CA THR A 248 -9.68 5.62 -24.84
C THR A 248 -9.23 6.74 -23.90
N CYS A 249 -9.31 6.54 -22.57
CA CYS A 249 -8.80 7.51 -21.59
C CYS A 249 -7.26 7.43 -21.40
N ARG A 250 -6.60 6.43 -21.97
CA ARG A 250 -5.15 6.16 -21.77
C ARG A 250 -4.29 6.82 -22.83
N SER A 251 -4.41 8.13 -22.98
CA SER A 251 -3.57 8.89 -23.90
C SER A 251 -2.08 8.86 -23.46
N PRO A 252 -1.13 8.71 -24.39
CA PRO A 252 0.30 8.86 -24.11
C PRO A 252 0.69 10.21 -23.50
N ASP A 253 -0.11 11.24 -23.72
CA ASP A 253 0.12 12.58 -23.15
C ASP A 253 -0.18 12.60 -21.65
N LEU A 254 -1.13 11.80 -21.20
CA LEU A 254 -1.56 11.72 -19.80
C LEU A 254 -0.84 10.63 -19.02
N PHE A 255 -0.43 9.54 -19.66
CA PHE A 255 0.12 8.35 -19.01
C PHE A 255 1.58 8.11 -19.34
N CYS A 256 2.31 7.60 -18.34
CA CYS A 256 3.66 7.08 -18.55
C CYS A 256 3.61 5.80 -19.37
N GLN A 257 4.45 5.70 -20.41
CA GLN A 257 4.56 4.53 -21.27
C GLN A 257 6.00 4.01 -21.31
N GLY A 258 6.18 2.73 -21.61
CA GLY A 258 7.49 2.13 -21.90
C GLY A 258 8.50 2.20 -20.75
N GLY A 259 8.05 2.26 -19.49
CA GLY A 259 8.93 2.29 -18.31
C GLY A 259 9.58 3.65 -18.03
N LYS A 260 9.37 4.67 -18.86
CA LYS A 260 9.83 6.05 -18.61
C LYS A 260 8.87 6.72 -17.61
N LEU A 261 9.36 6.99 -16.40
CA LEU A 261 8.60 7.68 -15.38
C LEU A 261 8.73 9.20 -15.57
N SER A 262 7.61 9.90 -15.51
CA SER A 262 7.55 11.36 -15.53
C SER A 262 6.64 11.85 -14.40
N PRO A 263 7.07 12.83 -13.60
CA PRO A 263 6.21 13.40 -12.56
C PRO A 263 5.00 14.15 -13.12
N GLN A 264 5.04 14.52 -14.41
CA GLN A 264 3.97 15.23 -15.11
C GLN A 264 2.87 14.31 -15.65
N LYS A 265 3.07 12.99 -15.58
CA LYS A 265 2.16 11.98 -16.13
C LYS A 265 1.72 10.99 -15.06
N ILE A 266 0.57 10.39 -15.32
CA ILE A 266 0.00 9.35 -14.46
C ILE A 266 0.80 8.05 -14.59
N ILE A 267 1.12 7.45 -13.46
CA ILE A 267 1.74 6.13 -13.37
C ILE A 267 0.69 5.16 -12.87
N GLU A 268 0.33 4.19 -13.69
CA GLU A 268 -0.58 3.14 -13.27
C GLU A 268 0.13 2.16 -12.32
N LEU A 269 -0.40 2.01 -11.13
CA LEU A 269 -0.02 0.96 -10.19
C LEU A 269 -0.89 -0.27 -10.47
N LYS A 270 -0.33 -1.22 -11.19
CA LYS A 270 -1.04 -2.47 -11.50
C LYS A 270 -1.24 -3.29 -10.23
N LEU A 271 -2.50 -3.46 -9.85
CA LEU A 271 -2.90 -4.37 -8.79
C LEU A 271 -3.05 -5.76 -9.39
N GLY A 272 -2.17 -6.66 -9.03
CA GLY A 272 -2.24 -8.06 -9.46
C GLY A 272 -2.93 -8.93 -8.41
N ASN A 273 -3.33 -10.12 -8.83
CA ASN A 273 -3.76 -11.16 -7.90
C ASN A 273 -2.63 -11.49 -6.93
N TRP A 274 -2.99 -11.80 -5.70
CA TRP A 274 -2.03 -12.27 -4.70
C TRP A 274 -1.59 -13.69 -5.04
N THR A 275 -0.30 -13.94 -4.96
CA THR A 275 0.24 -15.27 -5.16
C THR A 275 0.01 -16.15 -3.94
N GLU A 276 0.02 -17.49 -4.12
CA GLU A 276 -0.01 -18.43 -3.00
C GLU A 276 1.09 -18.13 -1.97
N LYS A 277 2.28 -17.75 -2.45
CA LYS A 277 3.41 -17.38 -1.59
C LYS A 277 3.13 -16.14 -0.74
N GLU A 278 2.50 -15.11 -1.31
CA GLU A 278 2.13 -13.90 -0.56
C GLU A 278 1.07 -14.21 0.50
N ILE A 279 0.06 -15.01 0.15
CA ILE A 279 -0.98 -15.46 1.09
C ILE A 279 -0.35 -16.28 2.23
N ARG A 280 0.53 -17.23 1.90
CA ARG A 280 1.24 -18.07 2.87
C ARG A 280 2.08 -17.23 3.81
N THR A 281 2.89 -16.32 3.30
CA THR A 281 3.72 -15.40 4.10
C THR A 281 2.87 -14.56 5.05
N TRP A 282 1.73 -14.07 4.57
CA TRP A 282 0.81 -13.32 5.41
C TRP A 282 0.20 -14.19 6.51
N LEU A 283 -0.22 -15.42 6.21
CA LEU A 283 -0.76 -16.37 7.19
C LEU A 283 0.26 -16.64 8.31
N TYR A 284 1.52 -16.82 7.96
CA TYR A 284 2.57 -17.00 8.97
C TYR A 284 2.77 -15.76 9.86
N ARG A 285 2.79 -14.59 9.27
CA ARG A 285 3.18 -13.36 9.96
C ARG A 285 2.07 -12.72 10.77
N TYR A 286 0.85 -12.80 10.28
CA TYR A 286 -0.21 -11.91 10.74
C TYR A 286 -1.50 -12.60 11.15
N SER A 287 -1.71 -13.86 10.77
CA SER A 287 -2.97 -14.55 11.09
C SER A 287 -3.05 -15.06 12.53
N GLY A 288 -1.94 -15.17 13.23
CA GLY A 288 -1.86 -15.80 14.54
C GLY A 288 -1.92 -17.34 14.51
N LEU A 289 -2.06 -17.96 13.33
CA LEU A 289 -2.16 -19.43 13.20
C LEU A 289 -0.89 -20.17 13.63
N ALA A 290 0.29 -19.55 13.41
CA ALA A 290 1.57 -20.11 13.80
C ALA A 290 1.89 -19.90 15.30
N THR A 291 1.02 -19.26 16.07
CA THR A 291 1.25 -19.05 17.50
C THR A 291 1.12 -20.37 18.27
N PRO A 292 1.87 -20.53 19.38
CA PRO A 292 1.81 -21.75 20.21
C PRO A 292 0.40 -22.10 20.70
N HIS A 293 -0.47 -21.09 20.83
CA HIS A 293 -1.84 -21.27 21.30
C HIS A 293 -2.76 -21.91 20.27
N VAL A 294 -2.54 -21.68 18.99
CA VAL A 294 -3.32 -22.27 17.87
C VAL A 294 -2.61 -23.51 17.35
N GLY A 295 -1.28 -23.52 17.41
CA GLY A 295 -0.45 -24.69 17.14
C GLY A 295 -0.57 -25.25 15.74
N ARG A 296 -0.95 -24.41 14.75
CA ARG A 296 -1.02 -24.87 13.37
C ARG A 296 0.38 -25.14 12.84
N THR A 297 0.58 -26.34 12.31
CA THR A 297 1.85 -26.74 11.73
C THR A 297 2.11 -25.99 10.41
N PRO A 298 3.38 -25.86 9.97
CA PRO A 298 3.73 -25.30 8.66
C PRO A 298 2.95 -25.96 7.52
N ARG A 299 2.79 -27.28 7.60
CA ARG A 299 2.05 -28.04 6.57
C ARG A 299 0.58 -27.64 6.50
N GLU A 300 -0.05 -27.41 7.64
CA GLU A 300 -1.45 -26.95 7.69
C GLU A 300 -1.61 -25.53 7.16
N ILE A 301 -0.67 -24.63 7.48
CA ILE A 301 -0.67 -23.25 6.96
C ILE A 301 -0.42 -23.25 5.44
N GLU A 302 0.49 -24.08 4.96
CA GLU A 302 0.72 -24.26 3.52
C GLU A 302 -0.54 -24.81 2.83
N GLN A 303 -1.17 -25.83 3.41
CA GLN A 303 -2.41 -26.38 2.87
C GLN A 303 -3.54 -25.35 2.84
N MET A 304 -3.68 -24.53 3.90
CA MET A 304 -4.62 -23.42 3.93
C MET A 304 -4.31 -22.40 2.84
N SER A 305 -3.05 -21.99 2.67
CA SER A 305 -2.67 -21.03 1.63
C SER A 305 -3.00 -21.52 0.23
N ARG A 306 -2.79 -22.82 -0.05
CA ARG A 306 -3.19 -23.44 -1.32
C ARG A 306 -4.70 -23.44 -1.52
N MET A 307 -5.46 -23.80 -0.50
CA MET A 307 -6.92 -23.80 -0.58
C MET A 307 -7.45 -22.37 -0.84
N VAL A 308 -6.96 -21.40 -0.07
CA VAL A 308 -7.33 -19.98 -0.27
C VAL A 308 -7.02 -19.54 -1.69
N TYR A 309 -5.82 -19.87 -2.20
CA TYR A 309 -5.42 -19.49 -3.55
C TYR A 309 -6.27 -20.20 -4.62
N GLN A 310 -6.53 -21.50 -4.48
CA GLN A 310 -7.33 -22.26 -5.44
C GLN A 310 -8.75 -21.75 -5.57
N VAL A 311 -9.39 -21.41 -4.43
CA VAL A 311 -10.77 -20.92 -4.42
C VAL A 311 -10.85 -19.49 -4.92
N SER A 312 -9.92 -18.63 -4.52
CA SER A 312 -9.94 -17.19 -4.84
C SER A 312 -9.24 -16.83 -6.15
N GLN A 313 -8.40 -17.73 -6.69
CA GLN A 313 -7.46 -17.44 -7.78
C GLN A 313 -6.57 -16.22 -7.45
N GLY A 314 -6.36 -15.98 -6.15
CA GLY A 314 -5.58 -14.87 -5.64
C GLY A 314 -6.27 -13.51 -5.77
N ARG A 315 -7.54 -13.41 -6.17
CA ARG A 315 -8.25 -12.12 -6.20
C ARG A 315 -8.38 -11.57 -4.78
N PRO A 316 -7.86 -10.37 -4.50
CA PRO A 316 -7.73 -9.88 -3.14
C PRO A 316 -9.02 -9.88 -2.31
N ILE A 317 -10.16 -9.49 -2.90
CA ILE A 317 -11.44 -9.48 -2.18
C ILE A 317 -11.94 -10.89 -1.84
N ASP A 318 -11.68 -11.86 -2.73
CA ASP A 318 -12.08 -13.25 -2.51
C ASP A 318 -11.16 -13.92 -1.48
N VAL A 319 -9.85 -13.62 -1.54
CA VAL A 319 -8.90 -14.04 -0.50
C VAL A 319 -9.33 -13.50 0.86
N TYR A 320 -9.68 -12.20 0.93
CA TYR A 320 -10.19 -11.60 2.15
C TYR A 320 -11.43 -12.33 2.68
N SER A 321 -12.43 -12.52 1.82
CA SER A 321 -13.70 -13.18 2.21
C SER A 321 -13.49 -14.60 2.70
N TYR A 322 -12.59 -15.35 2.04
CA TYR A 322 -12.27 -16.71 2.46
C TYR A 322 -11.51 -16.73 3.80
N LEU A 323 -10.50 -15.86 3.94
CA LEU A 323 -9.74 -15.74 5.19
C LEU A 323 -10.64 -15.33 6.36
N MET A 324 -11.60 -14.39 6.14
CA MET A 324 -12.60 -14.04 7.16
C MET A 324 -13.33 -15.28 7.66
N ASN A 325 -13.88 -16.07 6.75
CA ASN A 325 -14.64 -17.24 7.10
C ASN A 325 -13.79 -18.28 7.84
N GLU A 326 -12.61 -18.61 7.31
CA GLU A 326 -11.75 -19.65 7.89
C GLU A 326 -11.13 -19.22 9.23
N LEU A 327 -10.65 -17.99 9.34
CA LEU A 327 -10.08 -17.51 10.60
C LEU A 327 -11.16 -17.36 11.68
N THR A 328 -12.37 -16.92 11.33
CA THR A 328 -13.50 -16.91 12.27
C THR A 328 -13.85 -18.32 12.77
N ARG A 329 -13.75 -19.35 11.91
CA ARG A 329 -13.98 -20.76 12.34
C ARG A 329 -12.90 -21.30 13.26
N VAL A 330 -11.65 -20.84 13.10
CA VAL A 330 -10.53 -21.27 13.95
C VAL A 330 -10.57 -20.56 15.30
N PHE A 331 -11.07 -19.33 15.33
CA PHE A 331 -10.95 -18.43 16.48
C PHE A 331 -12.28 -18.01 17.12
N GLY A 332 -13.41 -18.26 16.48
CA GLY A 332 -14.78 -18.04 17.00
C GLY A 332 -15.30 -19.26 17.72
#